data_92a9baf98c634f9c9fdc376df301797f
#
_entry.id   92a9baf98c634f9c9fdc376df301797f
#
_cell.length_a   1.000
_cell.length_b   1.000
_cell.length_c   1.000
_cell.angle_alpha   90.00
_cell.angle_beta   90.00
_cell.angle_gamma   90.00
#
_symmetry.space_group_name_H-M   'P 1'
#
loop_
_entity.id
_entity.type
_entity.pdbx_description
1 polymer ?
#
loop_
_entity_poly.entity_id
_entity_poly.type
_entity_poly.pdbx_seq_one_letter_code
_entity_poly.pdbx_strand_id
1 'polypeptide(L)'
;MKHTALIALTLGLLAPLAAHAAQDLPTLYQAFEEAGNSSLGMDQLNQTVTFTAVALSVSSNLAGEPLVEAGDDQGNVLARLTSDDEQQAAKLGALEEGATFTASCTLQFSSGTDYLSFGDCTIK
;
A
#
# COMPACT_ATOMS: atom_id res chain seq x y z
N MET A 1 -37.28 24.41 12.85
CA MET A 1 -37.01 24.47 12.46
C MET A 1 -35.84 24.41 12.26
N LYS A 2 -35.26 24.23 11.77
CA LYS A 2 -34.28 24.65 11.75
C LYS A 2 -33.20 23.91 12.27
N HIS A 3 -33.27 23.34 13.18
CA HIS A 3 -32.23 22.72 13.80
C HIS A 3 -31.68 21.61 13.05
N THR A 4 -32.39 21.04 12.27
CA THR A 4 -31.91 19.88 11.56
C THR A 4 -30.62 20.13 10.85
N ALA A 5 -30.44 21.31 10.40
CA ALA A 5 -29.21 21.61 9.67
C ALA A 5 -28.01 21.46 10.55
N LEU A 6 -28.16 21.67 11.82
CA LEU A 6 -27.07 21.59 12.74
C LEU A 6 -26.55 20.19 12.85
N ILE A 7 -27.44 19.26 12.81
CA ILE A 7 -27.09 17.87 12.96
C ILE A 7 -26.20 17.44 11.83
N ALA A 8 -26.49 17.93 10.66
CA ALA A 8 -25.70 17.54 9.50
C ALA A 8 -24.26 17.98 9.68
N LEU A 9 -24.07 19.11 10.31
CA LEU A 9 -22.71 19.59 10.52
C LEU A 9 -21.94 18.69 11.42
N THR A 10 -22.60 18.16 12.42
CA THR A 10 -21.95 17.30 13.36
C THR A 10 -21.38 16.08 12.68
N LEU A 11 -22.12 15.54 11.74
CA LEU A 11 -21.66 14.39 11.00
C LEU A 11 -20.42 14.69 10.20
N GLY A 12 -20.34 15.89 9.71
CA GLY A 12 -19.19 16.29 8.92
C GLY A 12 -17.90 16.22 9.69
N LEU A 13 -17.96 16.34 10.98
CA LEU A 13 -16.76 16.28 11.79
C LEU A 13 -16.12 14.91 11.79
N LEU A 14 -16.89 13.89 11.56
CA LEU A 14 -16.39 12.54 11.58
C LEU A 14 -15.77 12.15 10.24
N ALA A 15 -16.09 12.89 9.20
CA ALA A 15 -15.61 12.56 7.88
C ALA A 15 -14.09 12.49 7.78
N PRO A 16 -13.32 13.36 8.43
CA PRO A 16 -11.86 13.30 8.31
C PRO A 16 -11.27 11.99 8.76
N LEU A 17 -11.95 11.28 9.63
CA LEU A 17 -11.42 10.00 10.09
C LEU A 17 -11.40 8.98 8.98
N ALA A 18 -12.22 9.16 7.96
CA ALA A 18 -12.28 8.27 6.84
C ALA A 18 -11.13 8.52 5.86
N ALA A 19 -10.31 9.53 6.13
CA ALA A 19 -9.23 9.87 5.24
C ALA A 19 -8.14 8.80 5.18
N HIS A 20 -8.25 7.77 6.02
CA HIS A 20 -7.31 6.66 5.98
C HIS A 20 -7.74 5.57 5.01
N ALA A 21 -8.65 5.89 4.11
CA ALA A 21 -9.06 4.94 3.09
C ALA A 21 -7.88 4.55 2.20
N ALA A 22 -7.96 3.36 1.65
CA ALA A 22 -6.90 2.85 0.80
C ALA A 22 -6.73 3.71 -0.45
N GLN A 23 -5.48 3.93 -0.83
CA GLN A 23 -5.13 4.55 -2.09
C GLN A 23 -4.82 3.43 -3.09
N ASP A 24 -4.81 3.72 -4.38
CA ASP A 24 -4.32 2.73 -5.31
C ASP A 24 -2.79 2.86 -5.42
N LEU A 25 -2.16 1.76 -5.71
CA LEU A 25 -0.70 1.72 -5.79
C LEU A 25 -0.15 2.65 -6.88
N PRO A 26 -0.78 2.76 -8.06
CA PRO A 26 -0.28 3.71 -9.06
C PRO A 26 -0.20 5.15 -8.57
N THR A 27 -1.13 5.58 -7.73
CA THR A 27 -1.08 6.93 -7.17
C THR A 27 0.12 7.10 -6.24
N LEU A 28 0.42 6.10 -5.42
CA LEU A 28 1.60 6.12 -4.56
C LEU A 28 2.88 6.10 -5.39
N TYR A 29 2.88 5.33 -6.44
CA TYR A 29 4.05 5.23 -7.31
C TYR A 29 4.32 6.56 -8.02
N GLN A 30 3.27 7.27 -8.41
CA GLN A 30 3.42 8.57 -9.01
C GLN A 30 4.11 9.55 -8.05
N ALA A 31 3.73 9.51 -6.78
CA ALA A 31 4.38 10.35 -5.77
C ALA A 31 5.85 9.99 -5.62
N PHE A 32 6.17 8.72 -5.74
CA PHE A 32 7.55 8.24 -5.69
C PHE A 32 8.35 8.79 -6.88
N GLU A 33 7.79 8.75 -8.07
CA GLU A 33 8.45 9.30 -9.27
C GLU A 33 8.65 10.80 -9.13
N GLU A 34 7.66 11.50 -8.61
CA GLU A 34 7.76 12.95 -8.40
C GLU A 34 8.82 13.31 -7.38
N ALA A 35 9.13 12.39 -6.49
CA ALA A 35 10.19 12.56 -5.51
C ALA A 35 11.55 12.08 -6.05
N GLY A 36 11.66 11.85 -7.35
CA GLY A 36 12.92 11.45 -7.97
C GLY A 36 13.27 9.99 -7.76
N ASN A 37 12.27 9.13 -7.65
CA ASN A 37 12.46 7.70 -7.39
C ASN A 37 13.23 7.47 -6.10
N SER A 38 12.87 8.22 -5.07
CA SER A 38 13.46 8.08 -3.74
C SER A 38 12.36 8.28 -2.70
N SER A 39 12.23 7.31 -1.82
CA SER A 39 11.24 7.42 -0.75
C SER A 39 11.62 8.46 0.30
N LEU A 40 12.87 8.93 0.29
CA LEU A 40 13.28 10.01 1.20
C LEU A 40 12.47 11.28 1.00
N GLY A 41 11.99 11.52 -0.22
CA GLY A 41 11.19 12.70 -0.51
C GLY A 41 9.70 12.51 -0.28
N MET A 42 9.28 11.38 0.23
CA MET A 42 7.87 11.08 0.44
C MET A 42 7.49 11.23 1.91
N ASP A 43 6.32 11.84 2.14
CA ASP A 43 5.82 11.99 3.51
C ASP A 43 5.50 10.65 4.15
N GLN A 44 5.27 9.63 3.34
CA GLN A 44 4.87 8.31 3.81
C GLN A 44 6.04 7.45 4.28
N LEU A 45 7.26 7.91 4.13
CA LEU A 45 8.44 7.12 4.54
C LEU A 45 8.32 6.71 6.01
N ASN A 46 8.50 5.41 6.26
CA ASN A 46 8.39 4.81 7.59
C ASN A 46 6.99 4.87 8.19
N GLN A 47 6.00 5.19 7.37
CA GLN A 47 4.60 5.21 7.81
C GLN A 47 3.87 3.99 7.28
N THR A 48 2.82 3.60 7.98
CA THR A 48 1.93 2.55 7.49
C THR A 48 1.00 3.16 6.45
N VAL A 49 0.99 2.57 5.28
CA VAL A 49 0.18 3.02 4.16
C VAL A 49 -0.75 1.89 3.75
N THR A 50 -2.02 2.20 3.54
CA THR A 50 -3.00 1.23 3.05
C THR A 50 -3.25 1.50 1.57
N PHE A 51 -3.13 0.45 0.76
CA PHE A 51 -3.29 0.61 -0.68
C PHE A 51 -3.91 -0.63 -1.31
N THR A 52 -4.45 -0.44 -2.51
CA THR A 52 -4.92 -1.54 -3.35
C THR A 52 -3.93 -1.72 -4.50
N ALA A 53 -3.77 -2.95 -4.93
CA ALA A 53 -2.83 -3.29 -6.00
C ALA A 53 -3.20 -4.62 -6.63
N VAL A 54 -2.52 -4.95 -7.72
CA VAL A 54 -2.64 -6.26 -8.36
C VAL A 54 -1.40 -7.06 -8.02
N ALA A 55 -1.58 -8.31 -7.60
CA ALA A 55 -0.46 -9.21 -7.36
C ALA A 55 0.03 -9.70 -8.71
N LEU A 56 1.24 -9.32 -9.09
CA LEU A 56 1.78 -9.68 -10.38
C LEU A 56 2.67 -10.91 -10.33
N SER A 57 3.37 -11.09 -9.22
CA SER A 57 4.28 -12.21 -9.07
C SER A 57 4.40 -12.55 -7.59
N VAL A 58 4.36 -13.82 -7.28
CA VAL A 58 4.53 -14.32 -5.91
C VAL A 58 5.73 -15.27 -5.95
N SER A 59 6.78 -14.92 -5.24
CA SER A 59 8.02 -15.68 -5.21
C SER A 59 8.59 -15.71 -3.79
N SER A 60 9.84 -16.08 -3.66
CA SER A 60 10.52 -16.08 -2.36
C SER A 60 11.81 -15.30 -2.48
N ASN A 61 12.20 -14.64 -1.40
CA ASN A 61 13.52 -14.01 -1.34
C ASN A 61 14.56 -15.06 -0.96
N LEU A 62 15.81 -14.63 -0.79
CA LEU A 62 16.91 -15.55 -0.50
C LEU A 62 16.74 -16.26 0.84
N ALA A 63 15.99 -15.66 1.76
CA ALA A 63 15.73 -16.29 3.05
C ALA A 63 14.54 -17.25 3.02
N GLY A 64 13.92 -17.42 1.85
CA GLY A 64 12.78 -18.30 1.70
C GLY A 64 11.46 -17.67 2.11
N GLU A 65 11.45 -16.37 2.37
CA GLU A 65 10.23 -15.67 2.76
C GLU A 65 9.46 -15.21 1.52
N PRO A 66 8.12 -15.20 1.58
CA PRO A 66 7.34 -14.72 0.44
C PRO A 66 7.66 -13.29 0.06
N LEU A 67 7.77 -13.06 -1.23
CA LEU A 67 7.98 -11.75 -1.81
C LEU A 67 6.98 -11.56 -2.93
N VAL A 68 6.17 -10.51 -2.82
CA VAL A 68 5.17 -10.23 -3.84
C VAL A 68 5.57 -8.97 -4.61
N GLU A 69 5.57 -9.09 -5.93
CA GLU A 69 5.66 -7.92 -6.79
C GLU A 69 4.25 -7.50 -7.13
N ALA A 70 3.91 -6.28 -6.78
CA ALA A 70 2.58 -5.74 -6.95
C ALA A 70 2.63 -4.57 -7.93
N GLY A 71 1.52 -4.34 -8.59
CA GLY A 71 1.49 -3.28 -9.58
C GLY A 71 0.09 -2.91 -10.00
N ASP A 72 -0.01 -2.45 -11.25
CA ASP A 72 -1.27 -2.05 -11.84
C ASP A 72 -1.89 -3.19 -12.66
N ASP A 73 -3.03 -2.92 -13.27
CA ASP A 73 -3.74 -3.92 -14.05
C ASP A 73 -3.15 -4.10 -15.46
N GLN A 74 -2.10 -3.38 -15.79
CA GLN A 74 -1.40 -3.50 -17.06
C GLN A 74 -0.12 -4.31 -16.95
N GLY A 75 0.18 -4.82 -15.77
CA GLY A 75 1.36 -5.66 -15.57
C GLY A 75 2.62 -4.91 -15.20
N ASN A 76 2.52 -3.63 -14.88
CA ASN A 76 3.69 -2.86 -14.48
C ASN A 76 3.98 -3.10 -13.00
N VAL A 77 5.17 -3.58 -12.68
CA VAL A 77 5.58 -3.77 -11.29
C VAL A 77 5.89 -2.41 -10.68
N LEU A 78 5.19 -2.07 -9.61
CA LEU A 78 5.34 -0.77 -8.94
C LEU A 78 5.87 -0.90 -7.53
N ALA A 79 5.79 -2.08 -6.93
CA ALA A 79 6.21 -2.27 -5.55
C ALA A 79 6.61 -3.71 -5.27
N ARG A 80 7.44 -3.89 -4.26
CA ARG A 80 7.77 -5.19 -3.70
C ARG A 80 7.34 -5.21 -2.23
N LEU A 81 6.68 -6.29 -1.85
CA LEU A 81 6.05 -6.42 -0.55
C LEU A 81 6.59 -7.64 0.20
N THR A 82 6.92 -7.43 1.47
CA THR A 82 7.30 -8.51 2.37
C THR A 82 6.57 -8.35 3.70
N SER A 83 6.61 -9.38 4.53
CA SER A 83 6.06 -9.31 5.88
C SER A 83 6.92 -10.14 6.81
N ASP A 84 7.17 -9.61 8.00
CA ASP A 84 7.93 -10.31 9.02
C ASP A 84 7.01 -11.16 9.91
N ASP A 85 5.72 -10.88 9.91
CA ASP A 85 4.77 -11.67 10.66
C ASP A 85 4.45 -12.95 9.92
N GLU A 86 4.60 -14.09 10.59
CA GLU A 86 4.46 -15.39 9.95
C GLU A 86 3.09 -15.60 9.33
N GLN A 87 2.04 -15.17 10.04
CA GLN A 87 0.68 -15.33 9.51
C GLN A 87 0.43 -14.44 8.31
N GLN A 88 0.93 -13.21 8.36
CA GLN A 88 0.77 -12.29 7.24
C GLN A 88 1.64 -12.71 6.06
N ALA A 89 2.83 -13.24 6.32
CA ALA A 89 3.67 -13.77 5.26
C ALA A 89 2.96 -14.91 4.53
N ALA A 90 2.27 -15.77 5.27
CA ALA A 90 1.50 -16.85 4.66
C ALA A 90 0.38 -16.31 3.77
N LYS A 91 -0.30 -15.25 4.21
CA LYS A 91 -1.36 -14.64 3.40
C LYS A 91 -0.78 -13.99 2.15
N LEU A 92 0.37 -13.35 2.30
CA LEU A 92 1.05 -12.72 1.18
C LEU A 92 1.43 -13.77 0.14
N GLY A 93 2.00 -14.88 0.60
CA GLY A 93 2.40 -15.97 -0.29
C GLY A 93 1.23 -16.71 -0.92
N ALA A 94 0.03 -16.55 -0.37
CA ALA A 94 -1.16 -17.21 -0.89
C ALA A 94 -1.93 -16.35 -1.89
N LEU A 95 -1.47 -15.13 -2.16
CA LEU A 95 -2.12 -14.28 -3.16
C LEU A 95 -2.05 -14.93 -4.53
N GLU A 96 -3.14 -14.84 -5.27
CA GLU A 96 -3.14 -15.37 -6.63
C GLU A 96 -2.65 -14.30 -7.59
N GLU A 97 -1.79 -14.69 -8.50
CA GLU A 97 -1.28 -13.77 -9.52
C GLU A 97 -2.45 -13.29 -10.37
N GLY A 98 -2.50 -11.98 -10.56
CA GLY A 98 -3.59 -11.33 -11.27
C GLY A 98 -4.71 -10.83 -10.38
N ALA A 99 -4.71 -11.20 -9.10
CA ALA A 99 -5.78 -10.80 -8.19
C ALA A 99 -5.53 -9.40 -7.63
N THR A 100 -6.60 -8.65 -7.46
CA THR A 100 -6.56 -7.36 -6.77
C THR A 100 -6.65 -7.62 -5.28
N PHE A 101 -5.84 -6.91 -4.51
CA PHE A 101 -5.83 -7.06 -3.07
C PHE A 101 -5.62 -5.71 -2.40
N THR A 102 -5.90 -5.66 -1.11
CA THR A 102 -5.64 -4.48 -0.27
C THR A 102 -4.68 -4.88 0.83
N ALA A 103 -3.71 -4.03 1.08
CA ALA A 103 -2.72 -4.28 2.11
C ALA A 103 -2.39 -3.00 2.86
N SER A 104 -1.96 -3.16 4.10
CA SER A 104 -1.36 -2.08 4.87
C SER A 104 0.08 -2.46 5.13
N CYS A 105 0.99 -1.63 4.68
CA CYS A 105 2.43 -1.92 4.75
C CYS A 105 3.19 -0.67 5.21
N THR A 106 4.37 -0.88 5.76
CA THR A 106 5.26 0.22 6.08
C THR A 106 6.11 0.54 4.86
N LEU A 107 6.11 1.79 4.44
CA LEU A 107 6.95 2.24 3.34
C LEU A 107 8.39 2.31 3.82
N GLN A 108 9.26 1.56 3.18
CA GLN A 108 10.66 1.47 3.54
C GLN A 108 11.50 2.32 2.60
N PHE A 109 12.72 2.59 3.03
CA PHE A 109 13.63 3.36 2.22
C PHE A 109 13.98 2.63 0.92
N SER A 110 13.92 3.36 -0.18
CA SER A 110 14.48 2.93 -1.45
C SER A 110 14.84 4.17 -2.25
N SER A 111 15.89 4.09 -3.03
CA SER A 111 16.36 5.21 -3.82
C SER A 111 16.96 4.68 -5.10
N GLY A 112 16.60 5.30 -6.21
CA GLY A 112 17.12 4.89 -7.52
C GLY A 112 16.56 3.58 -8.03
N THR A 113 15.48 3.10 -7.45
CA THR A 113 14.82 1.87 -7.88
C THR A 113 13.64 2.19 -8.77
N ASP A 114 13.15 1.16 -9.46
CA ASP A 114 11.95 1.29 -10.29
C ASP A 114 10.71 0.80 -9.54
N TYR A 115 10.80 0.66 -8.23
CA TYR A 115 9.70 0.16 -7.42
C TYR A 115 9.78 0.73 -6.01
N LEU A 116 8.60 0.78 -5.37
CA LEU A 116 8.49 1.09 -3.96
C LEU A 116 8.82 -0.18 -3.15
N SER A 117 9.41 -0.01 -1.98
CA SER A 117 9.68 -1.12 -1.08
C SER A 117 8.76 -1.03 0.14
N PHE A 118 8.01 -2.08 0.40
CA PHE A 118 7.10 -2.16 1.53
C PHE A 118 7.44 -3.37 2.38
N GLY A 119 7.40 -3.19 3.69
CA GLY A 119 7.58 -4.25 4.64
C GLY A 119 6.45 -4.29 5.65
N ASP A 120 6.49 -5.28 6.54
CA ASP A 120 5.49 -5.43 7.59
C ASP A 120 4.07 -5.39 7.05
N CYS A 121 3.85 -6.00 5.91
CA CYS A 121 2.56 -5.96 5.24
C CYS A 121 1.52 -6.79 5.98
N THR A 122 0.32 -6.23 6.07
CA THR A 122 -0.86 -6.91 6.58
C THR A 122 -1.86 -6.96 5.42
N ILE A 123 -2.31 -8.16 5.07
CA ILE A 123 -3.25 -8.36 3.98
C ILE A 123 -4.66 -8.23 4.53
N LYS A 124 -5.46 -7.39 3.88
CA LYS A 124 -6.84 -7.14 4.30
C LYS A 124 -7.80 -8.17 3.74
#